data_fecaabf36154468448099a7ffa629862
#
_entry.id   fecaabf36154468448099a7ffa629862
#
_cell.length_a   1.000
_cell.length_b   1.000
_cell.length_c   1.000
_cell.angle_alpha   90.00
_cell.angle_beta   90.00
_cell.angle_gamma   90.00
#
_symmetry.space_group_name_H-M   'P 1'
#
loop_
_entity.id
_entity.type
_entity.pdbx_description
1 polymer ?
#
loop_
_entity_poly.entity_id
_entity_poly.type
_entity_poly.pdbx_seq_one_letter_code
_entity_poly.pdbx_strand_id
1 'polypeptide(L)'
;MPSLVGSEMCIRDSLYTREELLHVDALLKELLGTILHIMEQNTETIMPGFTHLQKAQPITLAHHMGAYFEMFKRDRLRLHDIYERMNYCPLGSGALAGTTYPLDRAYTAELLGFYGPTLNSMDGVSDRDYLIEFLSACATIMMHLSRFSEEVIIWNSNEYQFVEIDDAYSTGSSIMPQKKNPDIAELVRGKTGRVYGALMSLLTTMKGIPLAYNKDMQEDKELSFDAMDTVKGCIALFNGMLATMKFNRERMRASANGGFTNATDAADYLVNHGVPFRDAHGIVGQIVLYCIEKGIAIDDMSLEELKAISPVFEDDVYEAISMETCVNKRLTVGAPGKEAMEQVIAAEKKYLEEEWKPLETSIQ
;
A
#
# COMPACT_ATOMS: atom_id res chain seq x y z
N MET A 1 34.73 30.46 -5.73
CA MET A 1 33.87 29.99 -4.66
C MET A 1 34.70 29.13 -3.74
N PRO A 2 34.64 29.27 -2.41
CA PRO A 2 35.29 28.30 -1.53
C PRO A 2 34.67 26.93 -1.82
N SER A 3 35.48 25.93 -2.05
CA SER A 3 35.03 24.56 -2.21
C SER A 3 34.40 24.10 -0.88
N LEU A 4 33.13 23.70 -0.89
CA LEU A 4 32.49 23.09 0.27
C LEU A 4 33.32 21.86 0.72
N VAL A 5 33.65 21.80 2.00
CA VAL A 5 34.34 20.66 2.61
C VAL A 5 33.35 19.51 2.83
N GLY A 6 33.82 18.28 2.96
CA GLY A 6 32.97 17.10 3.07
C GLY A 6 31.80 17.23 4.05
N SER A 7 32.04 17.71 5.29
CA SER A 7 30.95 17.87 6.30
C SER A 7 29.92 18.94 5.94
N GLU A 8 30.26 19.97 5.16
CA GLU A 8 29.34 21.02 4.69
C GLU A 8 28.41 20.49 3.60
N MET A 9 28.88 19.57 2.77
CA MET A 9 28.02 18.89 1.79
C MET A 9 27.10 17.89 2.47
N CYS A 10 27.62 17.08 3.39
CA CYS A 10 26.84 16.08 4.11
C CYS A 10 25.70 16.70 4.92
N ILE A 11 25.95 17.82 5.64
CA ILE A 11 24.88 18.47 6.43
C ILE A 11 23.75 19.00 5.54
N ARG A 12 24.08 19.59 4.38
CA ARG A 12 23.08 20.06 3.44
C ARG A 12 22.20 18.91 2.92
N ASP A 13 22.85 17.81 2.56
CA ASP A 13 22.17 16.64 2.02
C ASP A 13 21.32 15.94 3.12
N SER A 14 21.81 15.89 4.37
CA SER A 14 21.04 15.38 5.51
C SER A 14 19.81 16.22 5.82
N LEU A 15 19.93 17.56 5.83
CA LEU A 15 18.80 18.47 6.05
C LEU A 15 17.78 18.34 4.95
N TYR A 16 18.21 18.33 3.70
CA TYR A 16 17.32 18.15 2.56
C TYR A 16 16.57 16.81 2.60
N THR A 17 17.30 15.71 2.83
CA THR A 17 16.68 14.38 2.91
C THR A 17 15.71 14.28 4.07
N ARG A 18 16.01 14.90 5.22
CA ARG A 18 15.09 14.97 6.35
C ARG A 18 13.82 15.70 6.01
N GLU A 19 13.89 16.84 5.32
CA GLU A 19 12.72 17.59 4.86
C GLU A 19 11.88 16.78 3.86
N GLU A 20 12.53 16.13 2.90
CA GLU A 20 11.86 15.28 1.92
C GLU A 20 11.15 14.07 2.55
N LEU A 21 11.77 13.48 3.57
CA LEU A 21 11.15 12.39 4.34
C LEU A 21 9.88 12.86 5.05
N LEU A 22 9.89 14.07 5.63
CA LEU A 22 8.69 14.67 6.24
C LEU A 22 7.58 14.93 5.20
N HIS A 23 7.95 15.38 4.01
CA HIS A 23 6.99 15.57 2.91
C HIS A 23 6.34 14.24 2.48
N VAL A 24 7.14 13.17 2.35
CA VAL A 24 6.61 11.84 2.01
C VAL A 24 5.70 11.31 3.13
N ASP A 25 6.07 11.50 4.40
CA ASP A 25 5.22 11.12 5.56
C ASP A 25 3.87 11.84 5.52
N ALA A 26 3.87 13.14 5.23
CA ALA A 26 2.64 13.93 5.10
C ALA A 26 1.74 13.43 3.95
N LEU A 27 2.32 13.17 2.78
CA LEU A 27 1.59 12.63 1.63
C LEU A 27 1.01 11.24 1.89
N LEU A 28 1.73 10.39 2.62
CA LEU A 28 1.21 9.08 3.05
C LEU A 28 0.04 9.24 4.02
N LYS A 29 0.06 10.23 4.90
CA LYS A 29 -1.07 10.53 5.80
C LYS A 29 -2.33 10.89 5.02
N GLU A 30 -2.19 11.74 4.01
CA GLU A 30 -3.31 12.10 3.14
C GLU A 30 -3.86 10.90 2.39
N LEU A 31 -2.99 10.06 1.82
CA LEU A 31 -3.39 8.83 1.12
C LEU A 31 -4.12 7.86 2.07
N LEU A 32 -3.60 7.65 3.27
CA LEU A 32 -4.25 6.82 4.29
C LEU A 32 -5.62 7.37 4.68
N GLY A 33 -5.75 8.70 4.81
CA GLY A 33 -7.03 9.36 5.06
C GLY A 33 -8.06 9.10 3.95
N THR A 34 -7.64 9.16 2.69
CA THR A 34 -8.48 8.84 1.53
C THR A 34 -8.91 7.36 1.54
N ILE A 35 -7.98 6.45 1.80
CA ILE A 35 -8.29 5.01 1.88
C ILE A 35 -9.28 4.74 3.01
N LEU A 36 -9.06 5.33 4.19
CA LEU A 36 -9.95 5.18 5.34
C LEU A 36 -11.36 5.68 5.03
N HIS A 37 -11.47 6.84 4.37
CA HIS A 37 -12.77 7.38 3.94
C HIS A 37 -13.50 6.42 2.98
N ILE A 38 -12.80 5.81 2.04
CA ILE A 38 -13.38 4.79 1.16
C ILE A 38 -13.83 3.57 1.97
N MET A 39 -13.05 3.12 2.94
CA MET A 39 -13.43 2.02 3.83
C MET A 39 -14.72 2.31 4.59
N GLU A 40 -14.84 3.51 5.20
CA GLU A 40 -16.03 3.93 5.95
C GLU A 40 -17.31 3.89 5.09
N GLN A 41 -17.21 4.21 3.81
CA GLN A 41 -18.35 4.26 2.89
C GLN A 41 -18.71 2.91 2.26
N ASN A 42 -17.89 1.86 2.44
CA ASN A 42 -18.00 0.63 1.68
C ASN A 42 -17.92 -0.65 2.52
N THR A 43 -18.31 -0.58 3.80
CA THR A 43 -18.36 -1.76 4.70
C THR A 43 -19.36 -2.83 4.26
N GLU A 44 -20.35 -2.44 3.44
CA GLU A 44 -21.39 -3.33 2.91
C GLU A 44 -21.29 -3.50 1.38
N THR A 45 -20.29 -2.90 0.74
CA THR A 45 -20.06 -3.06 -0.70
C THR A 45 -19.39 -4.39 -0.99
N ILE A 46 -20.18 -5.40 -1.32
CA ILE A 46 -19.70 -6.77 -1.59
C ILE A 46 -19.04 -6.82 -2.97
N MET A 47 -17.88 -7.46 -3.03
CA MET A 47 -17.13 -7.74 -4.25
C MET A 47 -16.47 -9.12 -4.17
N PRO A 48 -16.07 -9.72 -5.30
CA PRO A 48 -15.29 -10.95 -5.26
C PRO A 48 -13.86 -10.66 -4.78
N GLY A 49 -13.36 -11.45 -3.83
CA GLY A 49 -11.95 -11.56 -3.56
C GLY A 49 -11.29 -12.49 -4.58
N PHE A 50 -10.04 -12.20 -4.94
CA PHE A 50 -9.31 -12.95 -5.96
C PHE A 50 -8.06 -13.61 -5.37
N THR A 51 -7.80 -14.84 -5.79
CA THR A 51 -6.50 -15.50 -5.68
C THR A 51 -6.13 -16.02 -7.07
N HIS A 52 -4.88 -15.86 -7.50
CA HIS A 52 -4.44 -16.26 -8.85
C HIS A 52 -5.27 -15.62 -9.99
N LEU A 53 -5.82 -14.41 -9.76
CA LEU A 53 -6.81 -13.74 -10.63
C LEU A 53 -8.09 -14.56 -10.89
N GLN A 54 -8.35 -15.58 -10.06
CA GLN A 54 -9.61 -16.32 -10.05
C GLN A 54 -10.46 -15.85 -8.86
N LYS A 55 -11.78 -15.77 -9.06
CA LYS A 55 -12.72 -15.46 -7.98
C LYS A 55 -12.63 -16.56 -6.90
N ALA A 56 -12.48 -16.14 -5.66
CA ALA A 56 -12.30 -17.05 -4.53
C ALA A 56 -13.48 -16.98 -3.56
N GLN A 57 -13.53 -15.95 -2.73
CA GLN A 57 -14.55 -15.75 -1.73
C GLN A 57 -15.12 -14.33 -1.78
N PRO A 58 -16.36 -14.09 -1.34
CA PRO A 58 -16.88 -12.73 -1.26
C PRO A 58 -16.20 -11.96 -0.12
N ILE A 59 -15.87 -10.72 -0.40
CA ILE A 59 -15.31 -9.75 0.54
C ILE A 59 -16.05 -8.42 0.41
N THR A 60 -15.69 -7.43 1.22
CA THR A 60 -16.14 -6.06 1.03
C THR A 60 -15.05 -5.19 0.40
N LEU A 61 -15.44 -4.11 -0.26
CA LEU A 61 -14.50 -3.11 -0.75
C LEU A 61 -13.71 -2.48 0.42
N ALA A 62 -14.35 -2.28 1.57
CA ALA A 62 -13.66 -1.83 2.78
C ALA A 62 -12.54 -2.77 3.19
N HIS A 63 -12.79 -4.09 3.18
CA HIS A 63 -11.78 -5.09 3.52
C HIS A 63 -10.60 -5.07 2.53
N HIS A 64 -10.88 -4.94 1.24
CA HIS A 64 -9.84 -4.84 0.22
C HIS A 64 -8.98 -3.58 0.40
N MET A 65 -9.60 -2.43 0.60
CA MET A 65 -8.91 -1.16 0.85
C MET A 65 -8.09 -1.18 2.14
N GLY A 66 -8.58 -1.87 3.18
CA GLY A 66 -7.85 -2.07 4.43
C GLY A 66 -6.52 -2.76 4.25
N ALA A 67 -6.37 -3.66 3.28
CA ALA A 67 -5.10 -4.28 2.96
C ALA A 67 -4.04 -3.26 2.48
N TYR A 68 -4.43 -2.30 1.64
CA TYR A 68 -3.56 -1.21 1.21
C TYR A 68 -3.28 -0.21 2.34
N PHE A 69 -4.27 0.07 3.17
CA PHE A 69 -4.06 0.88 4.38
C PHE A 69 -2.92 0.32 5.22
N GLU A 70 -2.96 -0.97 5.53
CA GLU A 70 -1.92 -1.66 6.30
C GLU A 70 -0.54 -1.63 5.62
N MET A 71 -0.48 -1.70 4.30
CA MET A 71 0.79 -1.59 3.56
C MET A 71 1.41 -0.20 3.75
N PHE A 72 0.67 0.87 3.51
CA PHE A 72 1.17 2.24 3.64
C PHE A 72 1.41 2.67 5.09
N LYS A 73 0.65 2.13 6.05
CA LYS A 73 0.92 2.29 7.48
C LYS A 73 2.30 1.73 7.86
N ARG A 74 2.65 0.55 7.35
CA ARG A 74 4.01 -0.02 7.54
C ARG A 74 5.09 0.79 6.82
N ASP A 75 4.78 1.42 5.68
CA ASP A 75 5.72 2.32 4.99
C ASP A 75 6.02 3.55 5.83
N ARG A 76 5.02 4.13 6.46
CA ARG A 76 5.19 5.24 7.40
C ARG A 76 6.11 4.86 8.57
N LEU A 77 5.97 3.66 9.14
CA LEU A 77 6.84 3.19 10.21
C LEU A 77 8.30 3.08 9.74
N ARG A 78 8.56 2.68 8.49
CA ARG A 78 9.91 2.69 7.90
C ARG A 78 10.50 4.09 7.87
N LEU A 79 9.72 5.09 7.44
CA LEU A 79 10.17 6.49 7.43
C LEU A 79 10.51 6.97 8.84
N HIS A 80 9.72 6.60 9.83
CA HIS A 80 9.99 6.93 11.23
C HIS A 80 11.31 6.35 11.70
N ASP A 81 11.57 5.08 11.45
CA ASP A 81 12.81 4.42 11.81
C ASP A 81 14.04 5.07 11.14
N ILE A 82 13.92 5.50 9.89
CA ILE A 82 14.97 6.20 9.15
C ILE A 82 15.23 7.57 9.78
N TYR A 83 14.19 8.31 10.12
CA TYR A 83 14.28 9.61 10.76
C TYR A 83 15.10 9.53 12.07
N GLU A 84 14.81 8.53 12.92
CA GLU A 84 15.52 8.30 14.16
C GLU A 84 17.02 8.05 13.96
N ARG A 85 17.40 7.31 12.93
CA ARG A 85 18.80 7.00 12.66
C ARG A 85 19.55 8.14 11.96
N MET A 86 18.89 8.87 11.06
CA MET A 86 19.54 9.93 10.28
C MET A 86 19.70 11.26 11.02
N ASN A 87 19.00 11.46 12.13
CA ASN A 87 18.90 12.78 12.77
C ASN A 87 20.13 13.10 13.67
N TYR A 88 21.35 12.90 13.13
CA TYR A 88 22.60 13.26 13.73
C TYR A 88 23.42 14.18 12.82
N CYS A 89 24.00 15.25 13.41
CA CYS A 89 24.67 16.33 12.69
C CYS A 89 26.10 15.97 12.30
N PRO A 90 26.44 15.88 11.00
CA PRO A 90 27.82 15.64 10.56
C PRO A 90 28.70 16.90 10.57
N LEU A 91 28.12 18.10 10.67
CA LEU A 91 28.86 19.36 10.57
C LEU A 91 29.92 19.47 11.67
N GLY A 92 31.09 19.97 11.30
CA GLY A 92 32.28 20.04 12.17
C GLY A 92 33.20 18.81 12.10
N SER A 93 32.83 17.78 11.30
CA SER A 93 33.70 16.63 11.00
C SER A 93 34.93 16.99 10.15
N GLY A 94 34.92 18.17 9.51
CA GLY A 94 35.96 18.63 8.60
C GLY A 94 36.08 17.75 7.34
N ALA A 95 37.29 17.48 6.90
CA ALA A 95 37.53 16.56 5.81
C ALA A 95 37.40 15.09 6.25
N LEU A 96 37.84 14.74 7.47
CA LEU A 96 37.73 13.41 8.09
C LEU A 96 38.16 13.36 9.57
N ALA A 97 38.97 14.30 10.03
CA ALA A 97 39.62 14.27 11.34
C ALA A 97 39.16 15.40 12.28
N GLY A 98 38.06 16.06 11.98
CA GLY A 98 37.58 17.23 12.71
C GLY A 98 38.42 18.45 12.45
N THR A 99 38.62 19.28 13.47
CA THR A 99 39.35 20.54 13.41
C THR A 99 40.05 20.84 14.72
N THR A 100 41.12 21.68 14.67
CA THR A 100 41.81 22.21 15.85
C THR A 100 41.13 23.44 16.43
N TYR A 101 40.11 23.99 15.80
CA TYR A 101 39.33 25.12 16.28
C TYR A 101 38.35 24.65 17.36
N PRO A 102 38.05 25.46 18.38
CA PRO A 102 37.13 25.13 19.48
C PRO A 102 35.67 25.27 19.02
N LEU A 103 35.23 24.38 18.14
CA LEU A 103 33.83 24.36 17.67
C LEU A 103 32.93 23.66 18.69
N ASP A 104 31.79 24.24 18.98
CA ASP A 104 30.72 23.59 19.72
C ASP A 104 29.78 22.89 18.75
N ARG A 105 30.04 21.60 18.49
CA ARG A 105 29.25 20.75 17.60
C ARG A 105 27.88 20.38 18.20
N ALA A 106 27.79 20.33 19.55
CA ALA A 106 26.53 20.04 20.23
C ALA A 106 25.53 21.21 20.03
N TYR A 107 26.02 22.43 20.26
CA TYR A 107 25.21 23.64 20.00
C TYR A 107 24.80 23.77 18.55
N THR A 108 25.67 23.47 17.61
CA THR A 108 25.36 23.47 16.19
C THR A 108 24.27 22.44 15.86
N ALA A 109 24.35 21.24 16.41
CA ALA A 109 23.34 20.19 16.21
C ALA A 109 21.97 20.61 16.77
N GLU A 110 21.95 21.21 17.97
CA GLU A 110 20.74 21.75 18.60
C GLU A 110 20.06 22.82 17.72
N LEU A 111 20.82 23.81 17.25
CA LEU A 111 20.30 24.87 16.38
C LEU A 111 19.71 24.36 15.06
N LEU A 112 20.20 23.23 14.55
CA LEU A 112 19.73 22.62 13.32
C LEU A 112 18.67 21.51 13.56
N GLY A 113 18.23 21.33 14.81
CA GLY A 113 17.21 20.36 15.18
C GLY A 113 17.64 18.88 15.03
N PHE A 114 18.93 18.59 15.20
CA PHE A 114 19.45 17.23 15.28
C PHE A 114 19.51 16.76 16.74
N TYR A 115 19.48 15.46 16.97
CA TYR A 115 19.61 14.86 18.30
C TYR A 115 21.01 15.08 18.93
N GLY A 116 22.01 15.30 18.10
CA GLY A 116 23.38 15.55 18.51
C GLY A 116 24.36 15.47 17.34
N PRO A 117 25.66 15.67 17.57
CA PRO A 117 26.67 15.48 16.54
C PRO A 117 26.95 13.99 16.29
N THR A 118 27.38 13.64 15.06
CA THR A 118 27.96 12.33 14.79
C THR A 118 29.19 12.09 15.64
N LEU A 119 29.33 10.89 16.19
CA LEU A 119 30.39 10.57 17.18
C LEU A 119 31.75 10.21 16.55
N ASN A 120 31.80 10.01 15.24
CA ASN A 120 33.02 9.77 14.51
C ASN A 120 33.07 10.69 13.28
N SER A 121 34.13 11.51 13.17
CA SER A 121 34.26 12.49 12.10
C SER A 121 34.54 11.88 10.72
N MET A 122 35.16 10.71 10.66
CA MET A 122 35.43 10.01 9.42
C MET A 122 34.16 9.35 8.88
N ASP A 123 33.34 8.79 9.75
CA ASP A 123 32.01 8.27 9.43
C ASP A 123 31.07 9.40 9.02
N GLY A 124 31.02 10.49 9.77
CA GLY A 124 30.11 11.62 9.50
C GLY A 124 30.32 12.32 8.15
N VAL A 125 31.46 12.14 7.47
CA VAL A 125 31.69 12.65 6.11
C VAL A 125 31.46 11.61 5.01
N SER A 126 31.28 10.36 5.36
CA SER A 126 31.14 9.24 4.42
C SER A 126 29.81 8.51 4.52
N ASP A 127 29.05 8.71 5.58
CA ASP A 127 27.75 8.07 5.78
C ASP A 127 26.76 8.44 4.65
N ARG A 128 26.18 7.41 4.07
CA ARG A 128 25.08 7.46 3.11
C ARG A 128 23.97 6.44 3.43
N ASP A 129 24.06 5.82 4.61
CA ASP A 129 23.09 4.79 5.01
C ASP A 129 21.68 5.37 5.04
N TYR A 130 21.52 6.61 5.54
CA TYR A 130 20.23 7.30 5.56
C TYR A 130 19.60 7.49 4.15
N LEU A 131 20.42 7.73 3.12
CA LEU A 131 19.94 7.81 1.73
C LEU A 131 19.55 6.44 1.19
N ILE A 132 20.35 5.41 1.46
CA ILE A 132 20.05 4.03 1.05
C ILE A 132 18.77 3.55 1.73
N GLU A 133 18.61 3.78 3.01
CA GLU A 133 17.42 3.43 3.76
C GLU A 133 16.19 4.18 3.23
N PHE A 134 16.30 5.49 2.98
CA PHE A 134 15.19 6.28 2.46
C PHE A 134 14.81 5.85 1.04
N LEU A 135 15.77 5.63 0.14
CA LEU A 135 15.49 5.10 -1.19
C LEU A 135 14.89 3.69 -1.15
N SER A 136 15.27 2.86 -0.16
CA SER A 136 14.67 1.55 0.07
C SER A 136 13.21 1.67 0.52
N ALA A 137 12.90 2.62 1.41
CA ALA A 137 11.52 2.92 1.79
C ALA A 137 10.73 3.45 0.60
N CYS A 138 11.27 4.39 -0.17
CA CYS A 138 10.68 4.90 -1.43
C CYS A 138 10.40 3.77 -2.43
N ALA A 139 11.32 2.84 -2.61
CA ALA A 139 11.16 1.68 -3.48
C ALA A 139 10.01 0.78 -2.98
N THR A 140 9.87 0.59 -1.66
CA THR A 140 8.79 -0.20 -1.06
C THR A 140 7.44 0.51 -1.23
N ILE A 141 7.35 1.82 -1.00
CA ILE A 141 6.15 2.63 -1.26
C ILE A 141 5.72 2.50 -2.73
N MET A 142 6.66 2.66 -3.65
CA MET A 142 6.38 2.53 -5.08
C MET A 142 5.93 1.12 -5.47
N MET A 143 6.45 0.08 -4.83
CA MET A 143 5.98 -1.30 -5.03
C MET A 143 4.52 -1.45 -4.59
N HIS A 144 4.13 -0.89 -3.44
CA HIS A 144 2.74 -0.91 -2.99
C HIS A 144 1.83 -0.10 -3.92
N LEU A 145 2.25 1.10 -4.34
CA LEU A 145 1.52 1.90 -5.33
C LEU A 145 1.39 1.19 -6.68
N SER A 146 2.44 0.50 -7.13
CA SER A 146 2.43 -0.28 -8.38
C SER A 146 1.43 -1.43 -8.33
N ARG A 147 1.35 -2.15 -7.22
CA ARG A 147 0.36 -3.22 -7.02
C ARG A 147 -1.06 -2.66 -7.01
N PHE A 148 -1.28 -1.56 -6.30
CA PHE A 148 -2.60 -0.91 -6.27
C PHE A 148 -2.98 -0.35 -7.65
N SER A 149 -2.02 0.23 -8.36
CA SER A 149 -2.22 0.69 -9.74
C SER A 149 -2.64 -0.44 -10.68
N GLU A 150 -2.03 -1.62 -10.56
CA GLU A 150 -2.40 -2.79 -11.36
C GLU A 150 -3.85 -3.19 -11.11
N GLU A 151 -4.31 -3.21 -9.86
CA GLU A 151 -5.70 -3.52 -9.55
C GLU A 151 -6.66 -2.44 -10.08
N VAL A 152 -6.32 -1.15 -9.95
CA VAL A 152 -7.11 -0.06 -10.52
C VAL A 152 -7.24 -0.21 -12.04
N ILE A 153 -6.16 -0.57 -12.74
CA ILE A 153 -6.16 -0.80 -14.19
C ILE A 153 -7.09 -1.98 -14.54
N ILE A 154 -6.98 -3.08 -13.81
CA ILE A 154 -7.86 -4.25 -13.99
C ILE A 154 -9.32 -3.85 -13.72
N TRP A 155 -9.59 -3.15 -12.62
CA TRP A 155 -10.96 -2.74 -12.24
C TRP A 155 -11.59 -1.74 -13.20
N ASN A 156 -10.78 -0.89 -13.84
CA ASN A 156 -11.23 0.08 -14.84
C ASN A 156 -11.43 -0.55 -16.23
N SER A 157 -11.01 -1.79 -16.46
CA SER A 157 -11.14 -2.45 -17.76
C SER A 157 -12.59 -2.68 -18.12
N ASN A 158 -12.85 -2.83 -19.44
CA ASN A 158 -14.20 -3.12 -19.96
C ASN A 158 -14.78 -4.44 -19.46
N GLU A 159 -13.91 -5.38 -19.09
CA GLU A 159 -14.26 -6.70 -18.58
C GLU A 159 -14.74 -6.64 -17.13
N TYR A 160 -14.06 -5.85 -16.28
CA TYR A 160 -14.40 -5.71 -14.87
C TYR A 160 -15.41 -4.61 -14.60
N GLN A 161 -15.15 -3.38 -15.04
CA GLN A 161 -16.00 -2.20 -14.82
C GLN A 161 -16.35 -1.96 -13.33
N PHE A 162 -15.43 -2.24 -12.44
CA PHE A 162 -15.61 -2.05 -11.00
C PHE A 162 -15.43 -0.59 -10.58
N VAL A 163 -14.62 0.16 -11.34
CA VAL A 163 -14.36 1.57 -11.09
C VAL A 163 -14.44 2.41 -12.37
N GLU A 164 -14.73 3.69 -12.17
CA GLU A 164 -14.58 4.73 -13.19
C GLU A 164 -13.62 5.79 -12.66
N ILE A 165 -12.53 6.03 -13.40
CA ILE A 165 -11.56 7.07 -13.09
C ILE A 165 -12.11 8.43 -13.57
N ASP A 166 -11.94 9.48 -12.76
CA ASP A 166 -12.32 10.84 -13.13
C ASP A 166 -11.55 11.34 -14.37
N ASP A 167 -12.18 12.17 -15.17
CA ASP A 167 -11.60 12.72 -16.40
C ASP A 167 -10.32 13.52 -16.14
N ALA A 168 -10.16 14.11 -14.95
CA ALA A 168 -8.94 14.81 -14.55
C ALA A 168 -7.71 13.89 -14.40
N TYR A 169 -7.93 12.58 -14.24
CA TYR A 169 -6.90 11.56 -14.02
C TYR A 169 -6.88 10.47 -15.10
N SER A 170 -7.58 10.69 -16.21
CA SER A 170 -7.64 9.79 -17.35
C SER A 170 -7.46 10.55 -18.65
N THR A 171 -6.96 9.89 -19.69
CA THR A 171 -6.92 10.50 -21.05
C THR A 171 -7.86 9.77 -22.00
N GLY A 172 -8.53 10.56 -22.84
CA GLY A 172 -9.28 10.05 -23.96
C GLY A 172 -8.37 9.69 -25.14
N SER A 173 -8.86 8.83 -26.02
CA SER A 173 -8.20 8.58 -27.29
C SER A 173 -8.59 9.65 -28.33
N SER A 174 -7.62 10.20 -29.07
CA SER A 174 -7.90 11.13 -30.17
C SER A 174 -8.66 10.47 -31.36
N ILE A 175 -8.66 9.14 -31.44
CA ILE A 175 -9.26 8.36 -32.52
C ILE A 175 -10.52 7.63 -32.05
N MET A 176 -10.56 7.22 -30.78
CA MET A 176 -11.63 6.42 -30.18
C MET A 176 -12.33 7.22 -29.07
N PRO A 177 -13.40 7.98 -29.36
CA PRO A 177 -14.00 8.91 -28.38
C PRO A 177 -14.60 8.23 -27.16
N GLN A 178 -14.88 6.93 -27.22
CA GLN A 178 -15.41 6.14 -26.11
C GLN A 178 -14.32 5.61 -25.14
N LYS A 179 -13.04 5.75 -25.52
CA LYS A 179 -11.92 5.15 -24.77
C LYS A 179 -11.38 6.10 -23.71
N LYS A 180 -11.39 5.68 -22.46
CA LYS A 180 -10.72 6.31 -21.32
C LYS A 180 -9.58 5.40 -20.86
N ASN A 181 -8.39 5.96 -20.73
CA ASN A 181 -7.19 5.21 -20.31
C ASN A 181 -6.87 5.52 -18.84
N PRO A 182 -6.45 4.54 -18.06
CA PRO A 182 -6.03 4.72 -16.66
C PRO A 182 -4.57 5.21 -16.56
N ASP A 183 -4.25 6.33 -17.26
CA ASP A 183 -2.86 6.77 -17.47
C ASP A 183 -2.10 7.02 -16.17
N ILE A 184 -2.74 7.60 -15.15
CA ILE A 184 -2.07 7.86 -13.87
C ILE A 184 -1.64 6.55 -13.23
N ALA A 185 -2.52 5.55 -13.20
CA ALA A 185 -2.17 4.23 -12.64
C ALA A 185 -1.04 3.57 -13.45
N GLU A 186 -1.07 3.65 -14.79
CA GLU A 186 -0.01 3.11 -15.66
C GLU A 186 1.32 3.82 -15.44
N LEU A 187 1.32 5.15 -15.34
CA LEU A 187 2.53 5.94 -15.12
C LEU A 187 3.14 5.69 -13.73
N VAL A 188 2.32 5.58 -12.69
CA VAL A 188 2.78 5.23 -11.34
C VAL A 188 3.43 3.84 -11.35
N ARG A 189 2.78 2.86 -11.97
CA ARG A 189 3.34 1.51 -12.15
C ARG A 189 4.67 1.55 -12.90
N GLY A 190 4.76 2.30 -13.99
CA GLY A 190 5.97 2.43 -14.80
C GLY A 190 7.12 3.13 -14.07
N LYS A 191 6.83 4.22 -13.32
CA LYS A 191 7.84 4.99 -12.58
C LYS A 191 8.47 4.22 -11.41
N THR A 192 7.86 3.13 -10.96
CA THR A 192 8.43 2.25 -9.93
C THR A 192 9.83 1.76 -10.30
N GLY A 193 10.04 1.37 -11.56
CA GLY A 193 11.36 0.95 -12.05
C GLY A 193 12.43 2.04 -11.97
N ARG A 194 12.06 3.32 -12.11
CA ARG A 194 12.98 4.46 -11.98
C ARG A 194 13.50 4.57 -10.54
N VAL A 195 12.64 4.44 -9.55
CA VAL A 195 13.03 4.50 -8.12
C VAL A 195 13.87 3.27 -7.72
N TYR A 196 13.54 2.09 -8.25
CA TYR A 196 14.38 0.89 -8.06
C TYR A 196 15.77 1.08 -8.65
N GLY A 197 15.87 1.68 -9.85
CA GLY A 197 17.13 2.00 -10.48
C GLY A 197 18.00 2.96 -9.64
N ALA A 198 17.40 3.97 -9.02
CA ALA A 198 18.08 4.91 -8.14
C ALA A 198 18.68 4.21 -6.91
N LEU A 199 17.91 3.37 -6.22
CA LEU A 199 18.39 2.59 -5.09
C LEU A 199 19.56 1.67 -5.50
N MET A 200 19.41 0.93 -6.58
CA MET A 200 20.44 0.02 -7.07
C MET A 200 21.71 0.76 -7.48
N SER A 201 21.57 1.94 -8.11
CA SER A 201 22.70 2.80 -8.46
C SER A 201 23.46 3.28 -7.23
N LEU A 202 22.74 3.77 -6.19
CA LEU A 202 23.39 4.22 -4.97
C LEU A 202 24.13 3.08 -4.23
N LEU A 203 23.51 1.91 -4.11
CA LEU A 203 24.15 0.71 -3.54
C LEU A 203 25.41 0.33 -4.32
N THR A 204 25.37 0.46 -5.65
CA THR A 204 26.50 0.15 -6.51
C THR A 204 27.63 1.18 -6.37
N THR A 205 27.28 2.47 -6.22
CA THR A 205 28.25 3.54 -5.95
C THR A 205 28.96 3.33 -4.63
N MET A 206 28.22 3.03 -3.57
CA MET A 206 28.78 2.92 -2.22
C MET A 206 29.60 1.65 -1.98
N LYS A 207 29.32 0.56 -2.71
CA LYS A 207 30.07 -0.68 -2.55
C LYS A 207 31.58 -0.51 -2.85
N GLY A 208 32.44 -0.87 -1.97
CA GLY A 208 33.87 -1.00 -2.25
C GLY A 208 34.67 0.33 -2.28
N ILE A 209 34.07 1.48 -1.99
CA ILE A 209 34.83 2.71 -1.75
C ILE A 209 35.43 2.70 -0.35
N PRO A 210 36.66 3.24 -0.15
CA PRO A 210 37.31 3.32 1.17
C PRO A 210 36.64 4.37 2.06
N LEU A 211 36.97 4.36 3.34
CA LEU A 211 36.47 5.33 4.31
C LEU A 211 36.78 6.78 3.93
N ALA A 212 36.09 7.70 4.58
CA ALA A 212 36.06 9.12 4.33
C ALA A 212 35.45 9.46 2.96
N TYR A 213 35.61 10.71 2.52
CA TYR A 213 34.93 11.20 1.31
C TYR A 213 35.69 10.77 0.03
N ASN A 214 34.95 10.23 -0.92
CA ASN A 214 35.40 9.95 -2.27
C ASN A 214 34.48 10.65 -3.29
N LYS A 215 35.02 11.02 -4.45
CA LYS A 215 34.25 11.72 -5.51
C LYS A 215 33.06 10.92 -6.02
N ASP A 216 33.10 9.61 -5.96
CA ASP A 216 32.01 8.68 -6.27
C ASP A 216 30.72 9.06 -5.53
N MET A 217 30.81 9.56 -4.30
CA MET A 217 29.68 9.99 -3.49
C MET A 217 28.92 11.20 -4.07
N GLN A 218 29.40 11.87 -5.13
CA GLN A 218 28.65 12.92 -5.81
C GLN A 218 27.52 12.37 -6.65
N GLU A 219 27.60 11.10 -7.04
CA GLU A 219 26.54 10.40 -7.79
C GLU A 219 25.30 10.13 -6.92
N ASP A 220 25.36 10.37 -5.62
CA ASP A 220 24.22 10.20 -4.71
C ASP A 220 23.09 11.23 -4.96
N LYS A 221 23.39 12.42 -5.49
CA LYS A 221 22.49 13.56 -5.49
C LYS A 221 21.42 13.47 -6.57
N GLU A 222 21.81 13.39 -7.83
CA GLU A 222 20.87 13.43 -8.96
C GLU A 222 19.85 12.29 -8.86
N LEU A 223 20.34 11.08 -8.58
CA LEU A 223 19.47 9.90 -8.48
C LEU A 223 18.54 9.94 -7.27
N SER A 224 19.03 10.46 -6.12
CA SER A 224 18.22 10.53 -4.90
C SER A 224 17.14 11.61 -5.02
N PHE A 225 17.49 12.79 -5.49
CA PHE A 225 16.56 13.90 -5.67
C PHE A 225 15.47 13.55 -6.69
N ASP A 226 15.87 12.96 -7.82
CA ASP A 226 14.94 12.49 -8.83
C ASP A 226 13.96 11.41 -8.28
N ALA A 227 14.47 10.48 -7.49
CA ALA A 227 13.64 9.46 -6.86
C ALA A 227 12.64 10.06 -5.85
N MET A 228 13.09 11.01 -5.01
CA MET A 228 12.25 11.70 -4.03
C MET A 228 11.12 12.47 -4.72
N ASP A 229 11.44 13.26 -5.75
CA ASP A 229 10.43 13.98 -6.53
C ASP A 229 9.46 13.04 -7.26
N THR A 230 9.97 11.92 -7.78
CA THR A 230 9.14 10.89 -8.42
C THR A 230 8.15 10.28 -7.44
N VAL A 231 8.59 9.92 -6.24
CA VAL A 231 7.74 9.30 -5.22
C VAL A 231 6.67 10.28 -4.73
N LYS A 232 7.05 11.52 -4.41
CA LYS A 232 6.08 12.56 -4.00
C LYS A 232 5.00 12.78 -5.06
N GLY A 233 5.42 12.94 -6.31
CA GLY A 233 4.50 13.12 -7.44
C GLY A 233 3.58 11.91 -7.64
N CYS A 234 4.10 10.69 -7.50
CA CYS A 234 3.30 9.48 -7.63
C CYS A 234 2.27 9.34 -6.50
N ILE A 235 2.65 9.59 -5.24
CA ILE A 235 1.71 9.53 -4.11
C ILE A 235 0.60 10.57 -4.29
N ALA A 236 0.95 11.82 -4.59
CA ALA A 236 -0.02 12.91 -4.74
C ALA A 236 -1.02 12.66 -5.88
N LEU A 237 -0.53 12.27 -7.07
CA LEU A 237 -1.39 11.98 -8.21
C LEU A 237 -2.26 10.74 -7.98
N PHE A 238 -1.70 9.69 -7.38
CA PHE A 238 -2.45 8.49 -7.05
C PHE A 238 -3.54 8.77 -6.02
N ASN A 239 -3.23 9.56 -4.99
CA ASN A 239 -4.21 9.98 -3.98
C ASN A 239 -5.36 10.79 -4.62
N GLY A 240 -5.04 11.76 -5.47
CA GLY A 240 -6.07 12.55 -6.18
C GLY A 240 -6.96 11.69 -7.09
N MET A 241 -6.37 10.74 -7.82
CA MET A 241 -7.12 9.77 -8.61
C MET A 241 -8.04 8.92 -7.74
N LEU A 242 -7.54 8.39 -6.63
CA LEU A 242 -8.31 7.53 -5.72
C LEU A 242 -9.44 8.30 -5.03
N ALA A 243 -9.21 9.54 -4.62
CA ALA A 243 -10.20 10.39 -3.94
C ALA A 243 -11.40 10.75 -4.83
N THR A 244 -11.22 10.77 -6.15
CA THR A 244 -12.27 11.13 -7.12
C THR A 244 -12.87 9.92 -7.84
N MET A 245 -12.32 8.72 -7.59
CA MET A 245 -12.73 7.47 -8.23
C MET A 245 -14.16 7.08 -7.84
N LYS A 246 -14.94 6.66 -8.83
CA LYS A 246 -16.29 6.13 -8.60
C LYS A 246 -16.26 4.61 -8.58
N PHE A 247 -16.92 4.03 -7.57
CA PHE A 247 -17.03 2.59 -7.41
C PHE A 247 -18.39 2.09 -7.91
N ASN A 248 -18.39 1.16 -8.87
CA ASN A 248 -19.59 0.54 -9.39
C ASN A 248 -20.00 -0.65 -8.51
N ARG A 249 -20.72 -0.34 -7.43
CA ARG A 249 -21.12 -1.31 -6.40
C ARG A 249 -22.00 -2.43 -6.96
N GLU A 250 -22.89 -2.10 -7.90
CA GLU A 250 -23.78 -3.08 -8.54
C GLU A 250 -22.98 -4.09 -9.36
N ARG A 251 -22.00 -3.61 -10.14
CA ARG A 251 -21.13 -4.48 -10.94
C ARG A 251 -20.26 -5.38 -10.07
N MET A 252 -19.70 -4.84 -8.97
CA MET A 252 -18.95 -5.61 -7.98
C MET A 252 -19.81 -6.72 -7.39
N ARG A 253 -21.03 -6.38 -6.94
CA ARG A 253 -21.99 -7.34 -6.39
C ARG A 253 -22.38 -8.42 -7.39
N ALA A 254 -22.73 -8.04 -8.60
CA ALA A 254 -23.07 -8.98 -9.67
C ALA A 254 -21.90 -9.92 -9.99
N SER A 255 -20.67 -9.40 -9.96
CA SER A 255 -19.47 -10.22 -10.16
C SER A 255 -19.23 -11.19 -9.01
N ALA A 256 -19.56 -10.84 -7.76
CA ALA A 256 -19.44 -11.72 -6.60
C ALA A 256 -20.41 -12.91 -6.70
N ASN A 257 -21.64 -12.70 -7.19
CA ASN A 257 -22.63 -13.77 -7.38
C ASN A 257 -22.20 -14.81 -8.42
N GLY A 258 -21.35 -14.44 -9.38
CA GLY A 258 -20.85 -15.37 -10.40
C GLY A 258 -19.53 -16.05 -9.98
N GLY A 259 -19.38 -17.34 -10.30
CA GLY A 259 -18.12 -18.08 -10.08
C GLY A 259 -18.05 -18.82 -8.75
N PHE A 260 -19.18 -19.16 -8.17
CA PHE A 260 -19.30 -20.05 -7.00
C PHE A 260 -18.51 -19.56 -5.76
N THR A 261 -18.48 -18.25 -5.54
CA THR A 261 -17.74 -17.64 -4.43
C THR A 261 -18.27 -18.04 -3.05
N ASN A 262 -19.52 -18.51 -3.00
CA ASN A 262 -20.21 -19.05 -1.81
C ASN A 262 -20.10 -20.59 -1.64
N ALA A 263 -19.35 -21.26 -2.52
CA ALA A 263 -19.21 -22.73 -2.42
C ALA A 263 -18.61 -23.18 -1.08
N THR A 264 -17.65 -22.43 -0.52
CA THR A 264 -17.11 -22.71 0.80
C THR A 264 -18.16 -22.61 1.88
N ASP A 265 -19.05 -21.62 1.79
CA ASP A 265 -20.12 -21.41 2.77
C ASP A 265 -21.19 -22.52 2.69
N ALA A 266 -21.43 -23.05 1.49
CA ALA A 266 -22.26 -24.25 1.33
C ALA A 266 -21.63 -25.49 1.97
N ALA A 267 -20.31 -25.63 1.91
CA ALA A 267 -19.62 -26.71 2.63
C ALA A 267 -19.67 -26.51 4.14
N ASP A 268 -19.48 -25.30 4.62
CA ASP A 268 -19.59 -24.96 6.05
C ASP A 268 -21.02 -25.20 6.57
N TYR A 269 -22.05 -24.93 5.75
CA TYR A 269 -23.42 -25.25 6.07
C TYR A 269 -23.58 -26.76 6.37
N LEU A 270 -23.11 -27.62 5.49
CA LEU A 270 -23.15 -29.08 5.65
C LEU A 270 -22.37 -29.54 6.89
N VAL A 271 -21.20 -28.95 7.15
CA VAL A 271 -20.39 -29.28 8.34
C VAL A 271 -21.16 -28.92 9.62
N ASN A 272 -21.83 -27.76 9.65
CA ASN A 272 -22.65 -27.34 10.77
C ASN A 272 -23.88 -28.27 11.01
N HIS A 273 -24.30 -29.01 9.98
CA HIS A 273 -25.34 -30.01 10.03
C HIS A 273 -24.80 -31.43 10.23
N GLY A 274 -23.54 -31.57 10.65
CA GLY A 274 -22.95 -32.85 11.08
C GLY A 274 -22.26 -33.65 9.96
N VAL A 275 -22.16 -33.12 8.76
CA VAL A 275 -21.38 -33.77 7.67
C VAL A 275 -19.89 -33.56 7.88
N PRO A 276 -19.04 -34.60 7.86
CA PRO A 276 -17.61 -34.40 7.93
C PRO A 276 -17.08 -33.49 6.82
N PHE A 277 -16.14 -32.61 7.14
CA PHE A 277 -15.63 -31.58 6.20
C PHE A 277 -15.21 -32.17 4.85
N ARG A 278 -14.56 -33.33 4.83
CA ARG A 278 -14.10 -33.96 3.58
C ARG A 278 -15.27 -34.37 2.69
N ASP A 279 -16.34 -34.87 3.30
CA ASP A 279 -17.55 -35.30 2.59
C ASP A 279 -18.35 -34.08 2.12
N ALA A 280 -18.48 -33.04 2.97
CA ALA A 280 -19.10 -31.77 2.62
C ALA A 280 -18.40 -31.12 1.39
N HIS A 281 -17.07 -31.11 1.36
CA HIS A 281 -16.30 -30.62 0.21
C HIS A 281 -16.60 -31.45 -1.06
N GLY A 282 -16.70 -32.76 -0.97
CA GLY A 282 -17.06 -33.63 -2.08
C GLY A 282 -18.49 -33.38 -2.60
N ILE A 283 -19.45 -33.18 -1.70
CA ILE A 283 -20.85 -32.84 -2.04
C ILE A 283 -20.91 -31.51 -2.77
N VAL A 284 -20.24 -30.47 -2.24
CA VAL A 284 -20.24 -29.15 -2.87
C VAL A 284 -19.52 -29.18 -4.22
N GLY A 285 -18.48 -30.02 -4.39
CA GLY A 285 -17.83 -30.25 -5.68
C GLY A 285 -18.83 -30.81 -6.72
N GLN A 286 -19.74 -31.71 -6.34
CA GLN A 286 -20.81 -32.19 -7.23
C GLN A 286 -21.83 -31.08 -7.56
N ILE A 287 -22.20 -30.25 -6.58
CA ILE A 287 -23.08 -29.10 -6.79
C ILE A 287 -22.48 -28.15 -7.82
N VAL A 288 -21.20 -27.78 -7.66
CA VAL A 288 -20.51 -26.89 -8.59
C VAL A 288 -20.48 -27.48 -10.01
N LEU A 289 -20.16 -28.76 -10.15
CA LEU A 289 -20.20 -29.43 -11.46
C LEU A 289 -21.58 -29.40 -12.09
N TYR A 290 -22.62 -29.71 -11.31
CA TYR A 290 -24.02 -29.61 -11.77
C TYR A 290 -24.37 -28.20 -12.22
N CYS A 291 -24.01 -27.18 -11.45
CA CYS A 291 -24.25 -25.80 -11.79
C CYS A 291 -23.52 -25.38 -13.08
N ILE A 292 -22.28 -25.82 -13.27
CA ILE A 292 -21.52 -25.57 -14.50
C ILE A 292 -22.23 -26.19 -15.73
N GLU A 293 -22.68 -27.41 -15.63
CA GLU A 293 -23.39 -28.10 -16.71
C GLU A 293 -24.71 -27.43 -17.07
N LYS A 294 -25.43 -26.89 -16.07
CA LYS A 294 -26.68 -26.20 -16.24
C LYS A 294 -26.53 -24.70 -16.60
N GLY A 295 -25.37 -24.12 -16.39
CA GLY A 295 -25.12 -22.68 -16.56
C GLY A 295 -25.83 -21.80 -15.51
N ILE A 296 -25.99 -22.28 -14.28
CA ILE A 296 -26.68 -21.61 -13.16
C ILE A 296 -25.73 -21.39 -11.99
N ALA A 297 -26.10 -20.52 -11.05
CA ALA A 297 -25.42 -20.37 -9.76
C ALA A 297 -25.95 -21.39 -8.74
N ILE A 298 -25.23 -21.56 -7.60
CA ILE A 298 -25.70 -22.44 -6.51
C ILE A 298 -27.06 -21.94 -5.95
N ASP A 299 -27.22 -20.63 -5.87
CA ASP A 299 -28.43 -19.97 -5.35
C ASP A 299 -29.67 -20.20 -6.26
N ASP A 300 -29.45 -20.56 -7.52
CA ASP A 300 -30.54 -20.84 -8.49
C ASP A 300 -31.03 -22.28 -8.44
N MET A 301 -30.33 -23.18 -7.71
CA MET A 301 -30.77 -24.56 -7.54
C MET A 301 -32.03 -24.62 -6.67
N SER A 302 -32.99 -25.47 -7.04
CA SER A 302 -34.10 -25.76 -6.17
C SER A 302 -33.68 -26.64 -4.97
N LEU A 303 -34.44 -26.57 -3.88
CA LEU A 303 -34.19 -27.42 -2.73
C LEU A 303 -34.24 -28.92 -3.07
N GLU A 304 -35.09 -29.29 -3.99
CA GLU A 304 -35.22 -30.67 -4.50
C GLU A 304 -33.93 -31.13 -5.19
N GLU A 305 -33.33 -30.28 -6.01
CA GLU A 305 -32.05 -30.56 -6.67
C GLU A 305 -30.89 -30.66 -5.66
N LEU A 306 -30.87 -29.76 -4.68
CA LEU A 306 -29.89 -29.83 -3.58
C LEU A 306 -30.04 -31.10 -2.75
N LYS A 307 -31.28 -31.45 -2.37
CA LYS A 307 -31.62 -32.67 -1.61
C LYS A 307 -31.34 -33.96 -2.39
N ALA A 308 -31.41 -33.91 -3.72
CA ALA A 308 -31.03 -35.05 -4.56
C ALA A 308 -29.53 -35.39 -4.49
N ILE A 309 -28.67 -34.37 -4.21
CA ILE A 309 -27.22 -34.55 -4.01
C ILE A 309 -26.91 -34.88 -2.56
N SER A 310 -27.57 -34.18 -1.61
CA SER A 310 -27.45 -34.47 -0.18
C SER A 310 -28.74 -34.17 0.56
N PRO A 311 -29.34 -35.16 1.26
CA PRO A 311 -30.60 -34.96 1.96
C PRO A 311 -30.49 -34.04 3.20
N VAL A 312 -29.28 -33.60 3.54
CA VAL A 312 -28.99 -32.71 4.66
C VAL A 312 -29.42 -31.28 4.40
N PHE A 313 -29.54 -30.86 3.13
CA PHE A 313 -29.97 -29.51 2.79
C PHE A 313 -31.42 -29.25 3.20
N GLU A 314 -31.66 -28.10 3.83
CA GLU A 314 -32.97 -27.57 4.16
C GLU A 314 -33.17 -26.16 3.62
N ASP A 315 -34.37 -25.57 3.75
CA ASP A 315 -34.69 -24.23 3.18
C ASP A 315 -33.78 -23.12 3.67
N ASP A 316 -33.19 -23.24 4.83
CA ASP A 316 -32.26 -22.26 5.44
C ASP A 316 -30.90 -22.19 4.73
N VAL A 317 -30.61 -23.12 3.82
CA VAL A 317 -29.39 -23.08 3.02
C VAL A 317 -29.30 -21.80 2.18
N TYR A 318 -30.40 -21.29 1.64
CA TYR A 318 -30.39 -20.09 0.82
C TYR A 318 -29.96 -18.84 1.60
N GLU A 319 -30.37 -18.73 2.85
CA GLU A 319 -29.89 -17.69 3.74
C GLU A 319 -28.40 -17.91 4.07
N ALA A 320 -28.00 -19.14 4.34
CA ALA A 320 -26.64 -19.48 4.72
C ALA A 320 -25.61 -19.17 3.63
N ILE A 321 -25.98 -19.36 2.35
CA ILE A 321 -25.09 -19.11 1.18
C ILE A 321 -25.34 -17.76 0.52
N SER A 322 -26.23 -16.92 1.05
CA SER A 322 -26.37 -15.54 0.55
C SER A 322 -25.07 -14.77 0.71
N MET A 323 -24.73 -13.90 -0.24
CA MET A 323 -23.46 -13.16 -0.20
C MET A 323 -23.34 -12.30 1.06
N GLU A 324 -24.45 -11.75 1.55
CA GLU A 324 -24.50 -10.99 2.80
C GLU A 324 -24.12 -11.84 4.00
N THR A 325 -24.68 -13.04 4.10
CA THR A 325 -24.38 -13.99 5.17
C THR A 325 -22.94 -14.50 5.06
N CYS A 326 -22.51 -14.85 3.85
CA CYS A 326 -21.13 -15.28 3.58
C CYS A 326 -20.09 -14.26 4.06
N VAL A 327 -20.35 -12.97 3.85
CA VAL A 327 -19.45 -11.90 4.32
C VAL A 327 -19.62 -11.68 5.82
N ASN A 328 -20.86 -11.50 6.31
CA ASN A 328 -21.11 -11.02 7.67
C ASN A 328 -20.86 -12.07 8.78
N LYS A 329 -20.84 -13.35 8.44
CA LYS A 329 -20.44 -14.42 9.39
C LYS A 329 -18.93 -14.49 9.64
N ARG A 330 -18.10 -13.79 8.86
CA ARG A 330 -16.65 -13.72 9.03
C ARG A 330 -16.29 -12.61 10.02
N LEU A 331 -16.27 -12.94 11.32
CA LEU A 331 -16.13 -11.99 12.44
C LEU A 331 -14.76 -12.02 13.12
N THR A 332 -13.82 -12.82 12.65
CA THR A 332 -12.46 -12.81 13.19
C THR A 332 -11.79 -11.46 12.91
N VAL A 333 -10.86 -11.05 13.76
CA VAL A 333 -10.12 -9.78 13.58
C VAL A 333 -9.51 -9.73 12.18
N GLY A 334 -9.77 -8.63 11.46
CA GLY A 334 -9.30 -8.43 10.09
C GLY A 334 -10.12 -9.13 8.99
N ALA A 335 -11.24 -9.80 9.34
CA ALA A 335 -12.14 -10.42 8.37
C ALA A 335 -13.10 -9.39 7.73
N PRO A 336 -13.76 -9.72 6.59
CA PRO A 336 -14.60 -8.78 5.84
C PRO A 336 -15.97 -8.50 6.46
N GLY A 337 -16.40 -9.21 7.49
CA GLY A 337 -17.70 -9.01 8.13
C GLY A 337 -17.85 -7.58 8.67
N LYS A 338 -19.06 -7.02 8.59
CA LYS A 338 -19.35 -5.62 8.94
C LYS A 338 -18.79 -5.23 10.31
N GLU A 339 -19.12 -6.00 11.36
CA GLU A 339 -18.66 -5.72 12.73
C GLU A 339 -17.13 -5.75 12.85
N ALA A 340 -16.46 -6.70 12.20
CA ALA A 340 -15.00 -6.79 12.19
C ALA A 340 -14.38 -5.59 11.47
N MET A 341 -14.96 -5.17 10.35
CA MET A 341 -14.50 -4.00 9.60
C MET A 341 -14.73 -2.68 10.35
N GLU A 342 -15.86 -2.54 11.05
CA GLU A 342 -16.12 -1.36 11.89
C GLU A 342 -15.09 -1.22 13.01
N GLN A 343 -14.68 -2.33 13.63
CA GLN A 343 -13.60 -2.34 14.63
C GLN A 343 -12.25 -1.92 14.02
N VAL A 344 -11.91 -2.45 12.85
CA VAL A 344 -10.67 -2.07 12.13
C VAL A 344 -10.70 -0.59 11.76
N ILE A 345 -11.79 -0.10 11.17
CA ILE A 345 -11.95 1.31 10.79
C ILE A 345 -11.82 2.24 12.02
N ALA A 346 -12.42 1.88 13.14
CA ALA A 346 -12.30 2.66 14.38
C ALA A 346 -10.86 2.71 14.89
N ALA A 347 -10.13 1.59 14.82
CA ALA A 347 -8.72 1.52 15.21
C ALA A 347 -7.84 2.37 14.29
N GLU A 348 -8.05 2.29 12.97
CA GLU A 348 -7.25 3.04 11.99
C GLU A 348 -7.56 4.54 12.02
N LYS A 349 -8.79 4.91 12.30
CA LYS A 349 -9.17 6.31 12.55
C LYS A 349 -8.45 6.88 13.77
N LYS A 350 -8.46 6.14 14.87
CA LYS A 350 -7.71 6.52 16.07
C LYS A 350 -6.21 6.65 15.78
N TYR A 351 -5.64 5.73 15.00
CA TYR A 351 -4.25 5.80 14.58
C TYR A 351 -3.93 7.10 13.84
N LEU A 352 -4.75 7.51 12.87
CA LEU A 352 -4.53 8.72 12.09
C LEU A 352 -4.75 10.02 12.88
N GLU A 353 -5.70 10.03 13.81
CA GLU A 353 -6.10 11.21 14.57
C GLU A 353 -5.26 11.43 15.84
N GLU A 354 -4.97 10.35 16.58
CA GLU A 354 -4.37 10.42 17.91
C GLU A 354 -2.93 9.88 17.97
N GLU A 355 -2.64 8.81 17.24
CA GLU A 355 -1.37 8.09 17.34
C GLU A 355 -0.35 8.53 16.28
N TRP A 356 -0.82 9.17 15.20
CA TRP A 356 0.06 9.77 14.21
C TRP A 356 0.78 10.97 14.80
N LYS A 357 1.97 10.73 15.32
CA LYS A 357 2.84 11.83 15.73
C LYS A 357 3.61 12.30 14.49
N PRO A 358 3.52 13.58 14.10
CA PRO A 358 4.39 14.11 13.07
C PRO A 358 5.84 13.86 13.47
N LEU A 359 6.68 13.56 12.48
CA LEU A 359 8.12 13.55 12.67
C LEU A 359 8.52 15.02 12.87
N GLU A 360 8.77 15.44 14.10
CA GLU A 360 9.07 16.82 14.42
C GLU A 360 10.55 17.09 14.27
N THR A 361 10.90 18.09 13.48
CA THR A 361 12.17 18.77 13.67
C THR A 361 12.09 19.50 15.01
N SER A 362 12.93 19.15 15.97
CA SER A 362 13.06 19.83 17.26
C SER A 362 13.70 21.22 17.10
N ILE A 363 13.27 21.99 16.10
CA ILE A 363 13.60 23.40 15.96
C ILE A 363 12.54 24.14 16.80
N GLN A 364 12.96 24.50 18.03
CA GLN A 364 12.25 25.50 18.84
C GLN A 364 12.67 26.89 18.44
#